data_2e0a4ac82891cda6d1bdf3c50c4aa328
#
_entry.id   2e0a4ac82891cda6d1bdf3c50c4aa328
#
_cell.length_a   1.000
_cell.length_b   1.000
_cell.length_c   1.000
_cell.angle_alpha   90.00
_cell.angle_beta   90.00
_cell.angle_gamma   90.00
#
_symmetry.space_group_name_H-M   'P 1'
#
loop_
_entity.id
_entity.type
_entity.pdbx_description
1 polymer ?
#
loop_
_entity_poly.entity_id
_entity_poly.type
_entity_poly.pdbx_seq_one_letter_code
_entity_poly.pdbx_strand_id
1 'polypeptide(L)' 'MPNNKLEALPKETLVEALRRAGSRTASMDRLMADLEAGAPANPDGTMSIFAYTAWILKEMSDDD' A
#
# COMPACT_ATOMS: atom_id res chain seq x y z
N MET A 1 -7.53 22.69 1.22
CA MET A 1 -7.04 22.07 0.72
C MET A 1 -6.85 20.78 1.07
N PRO A 2 -7.22 20.03 0.46
CA PRO A 2 -7.17 18.76 0.86
C PRO A 2 -5.81 18.29 0.94
N ASN A 3 -5.60 17.50 1.87
CA ASN A 3 -4.39 16.97 2.07
C ASN A 3 -4.31 15.67 1.45
N ASN A 4 -3.58 15.48 0.45
CA ASN A 4 -3.48 14.23 -0.25
C ASN A 4 -2.29 13.40 0.19
N LYS A 5 -1.84 13.61 1.39
CA LYS A 5 -0.70 12.84 1.84
C LYS A 5 -0.97 11.36 1.85
N LEU A 6 -2.20 10.96 2.19
CA LEU A 6 -2.52 9.54 2.23
C LEU A 6 -2.61 8.92 0.85
N GLU A 7 -2.71 9.75 -0.18
CA GLU A 7 -2.76 9.26 -1.54
C GLU A 7 -1.41 9.26 -2.22
N ALA A 8 -0.39 9.79 -1.59
CA ALA A 8 0.93 9.86 -2.18
C ALA A 8 1.98 9.69 -1.10
N LEU A 9 2.01 8.52 -0.50
CA LEU A 9 2.95 8.22 0.56
C LEU A 9 4.22 7.61 0.00
N PRO A 10 5.37 8.05 0.49
CA PRO A 10 6.59 7.31 0.18
C PRO A 10 6.44 5.87 0.67
N LYS A 11 7.12 4.94 0.04
CA LYS A 11 6.97 3.54 0.37
C LYS A 11 7.27 3.26 1.83
N GLU A 12 8.32 3.87 2.36
CA GLU A 12 8.68 3.65 3.75
C GLU A 12 7.60 4.15 4.69
N THR A 13 7.00 5.29 4.35
CA THR A 13 5.94 5.85 5.17
C THR A 13 4.70 4.96 5.13
N LEU A 14 4.42 4.40 3.97
CA LEU A 14 3.30 3.49 3.84
C LEU A 14 3.49 2.26 4.72
N VAL A 15 4.68 1.69 4.70
CA VAL A 15 4.97 0.53 5.53
C VAL A 15 4.79 0.87 7.00
N GLU A 16 5.27 2.03 7.40
CA GLU A 16 5.16 2.42 8.79
C GLU A 16 3.71 2.65 9.19
N ALA A 17 2.93 3.23 8.31
CA ALA A 17 1.52 3.46 8.58
C ALA A 17 0.79 2.12 8.75
N LEU A 18 1.12 1.15 7.92
CA LEU A 18 0.49 -0.15 8.03
C LEU A 18 0.87 -0.85 9.32
N ARG A 19 2.11 -0.71 9.73
CA ARG A 19 2.55 -1.31 10.99
C ARG A 19 1.83 -0.69 12.16
N ARG A 20 1.65 0.62 12.14
CA ARG A 20 0.96 1.30 13.21
C ARG A 20 -0.51 0.92 13.26
N ALA A 21 -1.05 0.54 12.13
CA ALA A 21 -2.43 0.10 12.07
C ALA A 21 -2.60 -1.36 12.49
N GLY A 22 -1.52 -2.01 12.88
CA GLY A 22 -1.60 -3.37 13.40
C GLY A 22 -1.18 -4.47 12.45
N SER A 23 -0.66 -4.11 11.30
CA SER A 23 -0.24 -5.13 10.35
C SER A 23 1.08 -5.73 10.79
N ARG A 24 1.10 -7.02 11.03
CA ARG A 24 2.31 -7.69 11.45
C ARG A 24 3.22 -8.03 10.30
N THR A 25 2.67 -8.11 9.11
CA THR A 25 3.45 -8.52 7.96
C THR A 25 3.91 -7.36 7.09
N ALA A 26 3.59 -6.13 7.50
CA ALA A 26 3.99 -4.98 6.72
C ALA A 26 5.51 -4.83 6.78
N SER A 27 6.13 -4.80 5.62
CA SER A 27 7.56 -4.62 5.51
C SER A 27 7.85 -4.12 4.11
N MET A 28 9.05 -3.59 3.92
CA MET A 28 9.43 -3.13 2.59
C MET A 28 9.52 -4.32 1.62
N ASP A 29 9.99 -5.45 2.09
CA ASP A 29 10.06 -6.63 1.24
C ASP A 29 8.69 -7.06 0.77
N ARG A 30 7.70 -7.03 1.66
CA ARG A 30 6.36 -7.38 1.30
C ARG A 30 5.79 -6.39 0.31
N LEU A 31 6.04 -5.10 0.56
CA LEU A 31 5.55 -4.08 -0.32
C LEU A 31 6.12 -4.22 -1.71
N MET A 32 7.41 -4.49 -1.81
CA MET A 32 8.04 -4.65 -3.11
C MET A 32 7.47 -5.88 -3.84
N ALA A 33 7.21 -6.94 -3.11
CA ALA A 33 6.61 -8.12 -3.71
C ALA A 33 5.20 -7.81 -4.22
N ASP A 34 4.45 -7.03 -3.47
CA ASP A 34 3.11 -6.66 -3.88
C ASP A 34 3.15 -5.78 -5.13
N LEU A 35 4.12 -4.88 -5.21
CA LEU A 35 4.24 -4.05 -6.40
C LEU A 35 4.54 -4.89 -7.62
N GLU A 36 5.35 -5.91 -7.46
CA GLU A 36 5.63 -6.81 -8.58
C GLU A 36 4.41 -7.62 -8.96
N ALA A 37 3.52 -7.84 -8.01
CA ALA A 37 2.30 -8.58 -8.30
C ALA A 37 1.21 -7.69 -8.90
N GLY A 38 1.44 -6.40 -8.98
CA GLY A 38 0.49 -5.51 -9.62
C GLY A 38 -0.16 -4.48 -8.71
N ALA A 39 0.36 -4.31 -7.50
CA ALA A 39 -0.22 -3.33 -6.58
C ALA A 39 -0.10 -1.93 -7.18
N PRO A 40 -1.09 -1.07 -6.93
CA PRO A 40 -1.10 0.25 -7.55
C PRO A 40 -0.04 1.16 -6.95
N ALA A 41 0.58 1.96 -7.80
CA ALA A 41 1.55 2.95 -7.37
C ALA A 41 1.41 4.16 -8.28
N ASN A 42 1.76 5.31 -7.75
CA ASN A 42 1.71 6.54 -8.52
C ASN A 42 2.94 6.63 -9.42
N PRO A 43 2.86 7.43 -10.47
CA PRO A 43 4.00 7.54 -11.40
C PRO A 43 5.28 8.06 -10.75
N ASP A 44 5.16 8.80 -9.65
CA ASP A 44 6.33 9.34 -8.99
C ASP A 44 6.92 8.40 -7.96
N GLY A 45 6.41 7.18 -7.86
CA GLY A 45 6.95 6.21 -6.92
C GLY A 45 6.28 6.20 -5.57
N THR A 46 5.35 7.11 -5.32
CA THR A 46 4.59 7.07 -4.07
C THR A 46 3.39 6.16 -4.25
N MET A 47 2.70 5.88 -3.17
CA MET A 47 1.56 4.98 -3.21
C MET A 47 0.42 5.55 -2.39
N SER A 48 -0.81 5.21 -2.79
CA SER A 48 -1.99 5.60 -2.04
C SER A 48 -2.33 4.47 -1.07
N ILE A 49 -2.49 4.81 0.20
CA ILE A 49 -2.84 3.79 1.18
C ILE A 49 -4.24 3.27 0.90
N PHE A 50 -5.11 4.11 0.34
CA PHE A 50 -6.47 3.68 0.01
C PHE A 50 -6.45 2.70 -1.15
N ALA A 51 -5.70 3.00 -2.18
CA ALA A 51 -5.64 2.13 -3.35
C ALA A 51 -4.95 0.81 -3.01
N TYR A 52 -3.90 0.89 -2.21
CA TYR A 52 -3.16 -0.31 -1.82
C TYR A 52 -4.02 -1.23 -0.97
N THR A 53 -4.74 -0.66 0.00
CA THR A 53 -5.62 -1.44 0.84
C THR A 53 -6.74 -2.07 0.02
N ALA A 54 -7.30 -1.33 -0.91
CA ALA A 54 -8.35 -1.88 -1.76
C ALA A 54 -7.82 -3.01 -2.61
N TRP A 55 -6.58 -2.87 -3.10
CA TRP A 55 -5.95 -3.92 -3.89
C TRP A 55 -5.76 -5.19 -3.07
N ILE A 56 -5.31 -5.04 -1.83
CA ILE A 56 -5.12 -6.20 -0.96
C ILE A 56 -6.45 -6.90 -0.70
N LEU A 57 -7.49 -6.13 -0.42
CA LEU A 57 -8.79 -6.71 -0.16
C LEU A 57 -9.32 -7.44 -1.39
N LYS A 58 -9.07 -6.89 -2.55
CA LYS A 58 -9.51 -7.53 -3.76
C LYS A 58 -8.77 -8.83 -3.99
N GLU A 59 -7.46 -8.85 -3.72
CA GLU A 59 -6.68 -10.06 -3.88
C GLU A 59 -7.14 -11.14 -2.91
N MET A 60 -7.51 -10.75 -1.73
CA MET A 60 -7.99 -11.72 -0.77
C MET A 60 -9.35 -12.25 -1.13
N SER A 61 -10.20 -11.42 -1.72
CA SER A 61 -11.52 -11.84 -2.10
C SER A 61 -11.55 -12.60 -3.37
N ASP A 62 -10.52 -12.48 -4.19
CA ASP A 62 -10.48 -13.08 -5.48
C ASP A 62 -10.26 -14.53 -5.40
N ASP A 63 -10.20 -15.08 -4.26
CA ASP A 63 -9.88 -16.38 -4.09
C ASP A 63 -11.00 -17.26 -4.23
N ASP A 64 -12.11 -16.92 -4.64
CA ASP A 64 -13.16 -17.75 -4.75
C ASP A 64 -13.33 -18.24 -5.96
#